data_996ee4e17dd55d2df7d21151923a778a
#
_entry.id   996ee4e17dd55d2df7d21151923a778a
#
_cell.length_a   1.000
_cell.length_b   1.000
_cell.length_c   1.000
_cell.angle_alpha   90.00
_cell.angle_beta   90.00
_cell.angle_gamma   90.00
#
_symmetry.space_group_name_H-M   'P 1'
#
loop_
_entity.id
_entity.type
_entity.pdbx_description
1 polymer ?
#
loop_
_entity_poly.entity_id
_entity_poly.type
_entity_poly.pdbx_seq_one_letter_code
_entity_poly.pdbx_strand_id
1 'polypeptide(L)'
;AMTTRLVGSEMCIRDRYMGPLIKTQMTRCIHCTRCIRFATEVAGVPELGAIGRGENMQITTYLEKAMESELSANVIDLCPVGALTSKPYVFEARPWELKKTETIDVMDAVGSNIRVDTYGWEVKRVLPRINEEINEEWISDKTRYACDGLKNQRLDTPYVKINNKLKPSSWDEAFKAVSERISKTKSEKIAGFIGDMTNMETTYAAKDFFEKTIKSENLESRYEKLYINTNVRSNYLFNSSIEGIEKSDLIILIGTNPRFEATILNSRIRKNYLKNKTEIISLGDVGDLTYPYQVIANNTDTIKDIIDNKHEISEKIKKSKYPCVIFGQSVLKLKSAPYIFEEFKNYLLENDKISDDWNALNILSKNSSTVGSYDLNVLSKNSSYEILDKLENNEFEILILFGQDNLNFEKKNEFIIYIGSHGDKGASIAD
;
A
#
# COMPACT_ATOMS: atom_id res chain seq x y z
N ALA A 1 31.25 43.57 -15.46
CA ALA A 1 29.90 44.02 -15.05
C ALA A 1 28.75 43.28 -15.81
N MET A 2 29.05 42.57 -16.91
CA MET A 2 28.01 41.76 -17.65
C MET A 2 27.89 40.33 -17.15
N THR A 3 28.92 39.77 -16.54
CA THR A 3 28.92 38.37 -16.09
C THR A 3 28.13 38.13 -14.81
N THR A 4 27.95 39.11 -13.96
CA THR A 4 27.17 38.99 -12.72
C THR A 4 25.65 39.06 -12.91
N ARG A 5 25.18 39.60 -14.03
CA ARG A 5 23.75 39.63 -14.34
C ARG A 5 23.19 38.34 -14.94
N LEU A 6 24.02 37.50 -15.55
CA LEU A 6 23.62 36.28 -16.22
C LEU A 6 23.58 35.04 -15.29
N VAL A 7 24.31 35.04 -14.19
CA VAL A 7 24.48 33.86 -13.34
C VAL A 7 23.57 33.86 -12.10
N GLY A 8 23.03 34.99 -11.70
CA GLY A 8 22.30 35.06 -10.42
C GLY A 8 20.87 35.52 -10.47
N SER A 9 20.43 36.21 -11.53
CA SER A 9 19.20 36.99 -11.38
C SER A 9 17.93 36.41 -12.02
N GLU A 10 18.03 35.82 -13.20
CA GLU A 10 16.78 35.35 -13.84
C GLU A 10 16.51 33.84 -13.62
N MET A 11 17.52 33.01 -13.62
CA MET A 11 17.32 31.57 -13.41
C MET A 11 16.90 31.25 -11.98
N CYS A 12 17.52 31.88 -10.98
CA CYS A 12 17.21 31.64 -9.56
C CYS A 12 15.95 32.38 -9.07
N ILE A 13 15.60 33.53 -9.67
CA ILE A 13 14.43 34.33 -9.24
C ILE A 13 13.12 33.65 -9.65
N ARG A 14 13.11 32.90 -10.75
CA ARG A 14 11.90 32.22 -11.24
C ARG A 14 11.70 30.84 -10.64
N ASP A 15 12.73 30.23 -10.09
CA ASP A 15 12.62 28.94 -9.42
C ASP A 15 11.79 29.07 -8.15
N ARG A 16 10.94 28.09 -7.88
CA ARG A 16 10.02 28.06 -6.74
C ARG A 16 10.21 26.78 -5.94
N TYR A 17 10.06 26.91 -4.64
CA TYR A 17 10.05 25.73 -3.77
C TYR A 17 8.72 24.99 -3.94
N MET A 18 8.80 23.72 -4.30
CA MET A 18 7.64 22.83 -4.48
C MET A 18 7.76 21.55 -3.63
N GLY A 19 8.58 21.58 -2.59
CA GLY A 19 8.76 20.45 -1.69
C GLY A 19 10.06 19.67 -1.93
N PRO A 20 10.22 18.53 -1.24
CA PRO A 20 11.47 17.75 -1.29
C PRO A 20 11.61 16.91 -2.57
N LEU A 21 10.52 16.60 -3.27
CA LEU A 21 10.49 15.66 -4.39
C LEU A 21 10.70 16.34 -5.74
N ILE A 22 10.29 17.59 -5.88
CA ILE A 22 10.23 18.31 -7.15
C ILE A 22 11.31 19.40 -7.20
N LYS A 23 12.17 19.32 -8.21
CA LYS A 23 13.12 20.37 -8.56
C LYS A 23 12.52 21.22 -9.67
N THR A 24 12.58 22.52 -9.51
CA THR A 24 12.07 23.49 -10.48
C THR A 24 13.19 24.09 -11.33
N GLN A 25 12.87 24.38 -12.59
CA GLN A 25 13.63 25.19 -13.52
C GLN A 25 12.64 26.03 -14.34
N MET A 26 12.04 27.02 -13.70
CA MET A 26 10.87 27.70 -14.22
C MET A 26 11.14 28.57 -15.46
N THR A 27 12.41 28.85 -15.78
CA THR A 27 12.80 29.46 -17.08
C THR A 27 12.46 28.59 -18.29
N ARG A 28 12.25 27.27 -18.09
CA ARG A 28 11.81 26.34 -19.14
C ARG A 28 10.30 26.25 -19.27
N CYS A 29 9.56 26.84 -18.35
CA CYS A 29 8.11 26.70 -18.31
C CYS A 29 7.43 27.37 -19.51
N ILE A 30 6.57 26.64 -20.22
CA ILE A 30 5.77 27.12 -21.34
C ILE A 30 4.34 27.48 -20.95
N HIS A 31 4.06 27.54 -19.66
CA HIS A 31 2.75 27.90 -19.10
C HIS A 31 1.57 27.04 -19.61
N CYS A 32 1.81 25.77 -19.92
CA CYS A 32 0.79 24.86 -20.45
C CYS A 32 -0.26 24.44 -19.42
N THR A 33 -0.07 24.77 -18.14
CA THR A 33 -1.00 24.55 -17.01
C THR A 33 -1.32 23.08 -16.69
N ARG A 34 -0.68 22.09 -17.34
CA ARG A 34 -0.93 20.66 -17.08
C ARG A 34 -0.73 20.29 -15.61
N CYS A 35 0.31 20.81 -14.96
CA CYS A 35 0.60 20.55 -13.55
C CYS A 35 -0.49 21.11 -12.62
N ILE A 36 -1.03 22.32 -12.92
CA ILE A 36 -2.13 22.90 -12.16
C ILE A 36 -3.39 22.07 -12.33
N ARG A 37 -3.73 21.74 -13.59
CA ARG A 37 -4.92 20.91 -13.88
C ARG A 37 -4.82 19.52 -13.21
N PHE A 38 -3.68 18.90 -13.25
CA PHE A 38 -3.47 17.64 -12.54
C PHE A 38 -3.73 17.79 -11.03
N ALA A 39 -3.12 18.80 -10.40
CA ALA A 39 -3.28 19.02 -8.95
C ALA A 39 -4.75 19.25 -8.57
N THR A 40 -5.52 19.99 -9.38
CA THR A 40 -6.92 20.33 -9.10
C THR A 40 -7.90 19.25 -9.56
N GLU A 41 -7.73 18.67 -10.74
CA GLU A 41 -8.69 17.75 -11.34
C GLU A 41 -8.45 16.30 -10.88
N VAL A 42 -7.21 15.82 -10.91
CA VAL A 42 -6.87 14.42 -10.59
C VAL A 42 -6.55 14.26 -9.11
N ALA A 43 -5.54 14.96 -8.62
CA ALA A 43 -5.12 14.84 -7.21
C ALA A 43 -6.14 15.44 -6.24
N GLY A 44 -6.87 16.48 -6.67
CA GLY A 44 -7.89 17.13 -5.86
C GLY A 44 -7.36 18.05 -4.77
N VAL A 45 -6.07 18.39 -4.85
CA VAL A 45 -5.39 19.28 -3.91
C VAL A 45 -4.87 20.50 -4.68
N PRO A 46 -5.51 21.67 -4.55
CA PRO A 46 -5.19 22.87 -5.34
C PRO A 46 -3.95 23.60 -4.81
N GLU A 47 -2.81 22.90 -4.74
CA GLU A 47 -1.55 23.44 -4.22
C GLU A 47 -0.80 24.29 -5.25
N LEU A 48 -1.05 24.07 -6.55
CA LEU A 48 -0.45 24.84 -7.64
C LEU A 48 -1.45 25.82 -8.22
N GLY A 49 -0.94 27.01 -8.50
CA GLY A 49 -1.70 28.06 -9.17
C GLY A 49 -0.87 28.83 -10.17
N ALA A 50 -1.51 29.70 -10.92
CA ALA A 50 -0.86 30.66 -11.81
C ALA A 50 -1.10 32.07 -11.31
N ILE A 51 -0.04 32.87 -11.21
CA ILE A 51 -0.12 34.29 -10.90
C ILE A 51 0.37 35.12 -12.09
N GLY A 52 -0.17 36.32 -12.23
CA GLY A 52 0.12 37.17 -13.38
C GLY A 52 -0.58 36.73 -14.65
N ARG A 53 -0.23 37.37 -15.77
CA ARG A 53 -0.78 37.07 -17.12
C ARG A 53 0.25 37.36 -18.20
N GLY A 54 0.10 36.75 -19.36
CA GLY A 54 0.99 36.94 -20.51
C GLY A 54 2.41 36.53 -20.17
N GLU A 55 3.38 37.34 -20.54
CA GLU A 55 4.80 37.11 -20.33
C GLU A 55 5.21 37.01 -18.84
N ASN A 56 4.43 37.65 -17.96
CA ASN A 56 4.66 37.66 -16.52
C ASN A 56 3.91 36.57 -15.76
N MET A 57 3.25 35.64 -16.47
CA MET A 57 2.60 34.51 -15.84
C MET A 57 3.64 33.60 -15.19
N GLN A 58 3.39 33.19 -13.95
CA GLN A 58 4.24 32.29 -13.19
C GLN A 58 3.40 31.18 -12.56
N ILE A 59 3.89 29.96 -12.65
CA ILE A 59 3.30 28.82 -11.95
C ILE A 59 4.03 28.67 -10.63
N THR A 60 3.28 28.68 -9.54
CA THR A 60 3.83 28.63 -8.18
C THR A 60 2.88 27.92 -7.22
N THR A 61 3.39 27.53 -6.07
CA THR A 61 2.59 27.13 -4.92
C THR A 61 2.13 28.35 -4.13
N TYR A 62 1.03 28.22 -3.38
CA TYR A 62 0.59 29.27 -2.49
C TYR A 62 1.59 29.48 -1.35
N LEU A 63 2.11 30.71 -1.20
CA LEU A 63 3.09 31.08 -0.17
C LEU A 63 4.31 30.14 -0.09
N GLU A 64 4.79 29.63 -1.21
CA GLU A 64 5.92 28.69 -1.29
C GLU A 64 5.74 27.42 -0.42
N LYS A 65 4.48 27.00 -0.17
CA LYS A 65 4.17 25.75 0.48
C LYS A 65 4.70 24.57 -0.34
N ALA A 66 5.16 23.52 0.33
CA ALA A 66 5.45 22.27 -0.34
C ALA A 66 4.17 21.66 -0.94
N MET A 67 4.30 20.93 -2.02
CA MET A 67 3.23 20.04 -2.47
C MET A 67 3.19 18.83 -1.54
N GLU A 68 2.04 18.62 -0.91
CA GLU A 68 1.82 17.58 0.10
C GLU A 68 0.94 16.43 -0.39
N SER A 69 0.42 16.54 -1.62
CA SER A 69 -0.40 15.48 -2.22
C SER A 69 0.41 14.20 -2.42
N GLU A 70 -0.18 13.07 -2.11
CA GLU A 70 0.37 11.72 -2.28
C GLU A 70 0.62 11.35 -3.76
N LEU A 71 0.17 12.22 -4.68
CA LEU A 71 0.33 12.09 -6.13
C LEU A 71 1.22 13.20 -6.72
N SER A 72 1.87 14.01 -5.87
CA SER A 72 2.53 15.26 -6.28
C SER A 72 3.56 15.06 -7.39
N ALA A 73 4.34 14.00 -7.37
CA ALA A 73 5.41 13.76 -8.33
C ALA A 73 4.95 13.40 -9.76
N ASN A 74 3.66 13.12 -9.98
CA ASN A 74 3.14 12.92 -11.34
C ASN A 74 3.23 14.18 -12.20
N VAL A 75 3.31 15.38 -11.61
CA VAL A 75 3.54 16.62 -12.37
C VAL A 75 4.87 16.63 -13.10
N ILE A 76 5.83 15.83 -12.65
CA ILE A 76 7.15 15.67 -13.29
C ILE A 76 6.99 15.01 -14.67
N ASP A 77 6.21 13.93 -14.73
CA ASP A 77 5.96 13.19 -15.97
C ASP A 77 5.10 14.01 -16.95
N LEU A 78 4.20 14.81 -16.41
CA LEU A 78 3.33 15.70 -17.21
C LEU A 78 4.06 16.92 -17.78
N CYS A 79 5.20 17.31 -17.20
CA CYS A 79 5.93 18.49 -17.63
C CYS A 79 6.73 18.24 -18.92
N PRO A 80 6.30 18.75 -20.11
CA PRO A 80 6.91 18.37 -21.38
C PRO A 80 8.29 19.00 -21.63
N VAL A 81 8.66 20.00 -20.84
CA VAL A 81 9.86 20.81 -21.06
C VAL A 81 10.91 20.68 -19.95
N GLY A 82 10.66 19.82 -18.96
CA GLY A 82 11.58 19.65 -17.83
C GLY A 82 11.73 20.88 -16.94
N ALA A 83 10.67 21.70 -16.86
CA ALA A 83 10.58 22.77 -15.86
C ALA A 83 10.36 22.21 -14.46
N LEU A 84 9.72 21.05 -14.37
CA LEU A 84 9.56 20.24 -13.16
C LEU A 84 10.30 18.91 -13.38
N THR A 85 11.20 18.55 -12.47
CA THR A 85 12.01 17.33 -12.54
C THR A 85 12.07 16.64 -11.18
N SER A 86 12.36 15.34 -11.17
CA SER A 86 12.54 14.60 -9.93
C SER A 86 13.83 15.03 -9.24
N LYS A 87 13.73 15.60 -8.05
CA LYS A 87 14.88 16.08 -7.30
C LYS A 87 15.88 14.97 -6.93
N PRO A 88 15.43 13.75 -6.53
CA PRO A 88 16.35 12.64 -6.29
C PRO A 88 17.07 12.08 -7.52
N TYR A 89 16.44 12.22 -8.71
CA TYR A 89 16.97 11.61 -9.93
C TYR A 89 17.72 12.59 -10.85
N VAL A 90 17.45 13.89 -10.76
CA VAL A 90 18.02 14.87 -11.70
C VAL A 90 19.55 14.82 -11.70
N PHE A 91 20.16 14.70 -12.89
CA PHE A 91 21.59 14.55 -13.16
C PHE A 91 22.23 13.21 -12.76
N GLU A 92 21.46 12.22 -12.32
CA GLU A 92 21.98 10.90 -11.93
C GLU A 92 22.35 10.02 -13.15
N ALA A 93 21.51 9.99 -14.18
CA ALA A 93 21.75 9.20 -15.37
C ALA A 93 20.99 9.75 -16.59
N ARG A 94 21.40 9.32 -17.78
CA ARG A 94 20.71 9.65 -19.02
C ARG A 94 19.69 8.56 -19.36
N PRO A 95 18.53 8.89 -19.99
CA PRO A 95 17.48 7.89 -20.28
C PRO A 95 17.92 6.70 -21.16
N TRP A 96 18.92 6.90 -22.01
CA TRP A 96 19.47 5.84 -22.90
C TRP A 96 20.47 4.91 -22.21
N GLU A 97 21.00 5.29 -21.05
CA GLU A 97 21.90 4.47 -20.24
C GLU A 97 21.15 3.50 -19.35
N LEU A 98 19.83 3.70 -19.20
CA LEU A 98 19.00 2.96 -18.26
C LEU A 98 18.46 1.67 -18.88
N LYS A 99 18.57 0.58 -18.14
CA LYS A 99 17.83 -0.65 -18.40
C LYS A 99 16.41 -0.51 -17.84
N LYS A 100 15.43 -0.74 -18.70
CA LYS A 100 13.99 -0.61 -18.36
C LYS A 100 13.40 -1.98 -18.10
N THR A 101 12.74 -2.15 -16.96
CA THR A 101 12.05 -3.38 -16.59
C THR A 101 10.62 -3.05 -16.17
N GLU A 102 9.66 -3.67 -16.83
CA GLU A 102 8.25 -3.54 -16.49
C GLU A 102 7.90 -4.47 -15.34
N THR A 103 7.14 -3.99 -14.38
CA THR A 103 6.71 -4.74 -13.21
C THR A 103 5.46 -4.13 -12.59
N ILE A 104 5.11 -4.60 -11.41
CA ILE A 104 3.94 -4.17 -10.63
C ILE A 104 4.44 -3.60 -9.30
N ASP A 105 3.77 -2.57 -8.81
CA ASP A 105 4.01 -1.98 -7.50
C ASP A 105 3.66 -2.96 -6.37
N VAL A 106 4.50 -2.98 -5.34
CA VAL A 106 4.33 -3.80 -4.13
C VAL A 106 4.10 -2.97 -2.87
N MET A 107 4.04 -1.65 -3.01
CA MET A 107 3.92 -0.74 -1.86
C MET A 107 2.49 -0.62 -1.32
N ASP A 108 1.51 -1.05 -2.09
CA ASP A 108 0.11 -1.20 -1.68
C ASP A 108 -0.54 -2.40 -2.38
N ALA A 109 -1.81 -2.66 -2.09
CA ALA A 109 -2.55 -3.79 -2.67
C ALA A 109 -3.26 -3.47 -4.00
N VAL A 110 -3.08 -2.27 -4.56
CA VAL A 110 -3.72 -1.87 -5.82
C VAL A 110 -3.07 -2.55 -7.02
N GLY A 111 -1.75 -2.79 -6.95
CA GLY A 111 -1.01 -3.41 -8.03
C GLY A 111 -0.78 -2.47 -9.21
N SER A 112 -0.47 -1.21 -8.96
CA SER A 112 -0.17 -0.22 -10.00
C SER A 112 0.93 -0.70 -10.93
N ASN A 113 0.72 -0.52 -12.24
CA ASN A 113 1.69 -0.94 -13.23
C ASN A 113 2.82 0.09 -13.32
N ILE A 114 4.05 -0.37 -13.20
CA ILE A 114 5.24 0.47 -13.14
C ILE A 114 6.35 -0.02 -14.07
N ARG A 115 7.26 0.91 -14.37
CA ARG A 115 8.52 0.63 -15.01
C ARG A 115 9.65 1.05 -14.09
N VAL A 116 10.52 0.12 -13.79
CA VAL A 116 11.73 0.34 -13.00
C VAL A 116 12.91 0.55 -13.93
N ASP A 117 13.57 1.69 -13.80
CA ASP A 117 14.72 2.06 -14.60
C ASP A 117 16.00 1.91 -13.73
N THR A 118 16.92 1.03 -14.15
CA THR A 118 18.16 0.71 -13.44
C THR A 118 19.40 1.16 -14.20
N TYR A 119 20.44 1.54 -13.47
CA TYR A 119 21.79 1.77 -13.98
C TYR A 119 22.78 0.88 -13.22
N GLY A 120 23.42 -0.05 -13.89
CA GLY A 120 24.18 -1.10 -13.23
C GLY A 120 23.30 -1.91 -12.29
N TRP A 121 23.66 -1.95 -11.03
CA TRP A 121 22.96 -2.67 -9.95
C TRP A 121 21.99 -1.81 -9.14
N GLU A 122 21.81 -0.54 -9.53
CA GLU A 122 20.99 0.40 -8.79
C GLU A 122 19.69 0.74 -9.51
N VAL A 123 18.58 0.76 -8.76
CA VAL A 123 17.34 1.39 -9.20
C VAL A 123 17.52 2.90 -9.13
N LYS A 124 17.36 3.58 -10.28
CA LYS A 124 17.53 5.03 -10.38
C LYS A 124 16.19 5.76 -10.33
N ARG A 125 15.14 5.18 -10.86
CA ARG A 125 13.79 5.75 -10.80
C ARG A 125 12.71 4.72 -11.08
N VAL A 126 11.52 5.02 -10.62
CA VAL A 126 10.29 4.29 -10.92
C VAL A 126 9.34 5.25 -11.65
N LEU A 127 8.75 4.78 -12.75
CA LEU A 127 7.82 5.55 -13.57
C LEU A 127 6.51 4.77 -13.75
N PRO A 128 5.38 5.44 -13.96
CA PRO A 128 4.13 4.76 -14.29
C PRO A 128 4.21 4.07 -15.65
N ARG A 129 3.54 2.95 -15.78
CA ARG A 129 3.20 2.30 -17.03
C ARG A 129 1.69 2.34 -17.18
N ILE A 130 1.22 2.76 -18.35
CA ILE A 130 -0.20 2.93 -18.63
C ILE A 130 -0.94 1.61 -18.48
N ASN A 131 -1.98 1.63 -17.63
CA ASN A 131 -2.97 0.58 -17.53
C ASN A 131 -4.31 1.22 -17.15
N GLU A 132 -5.20 1.31 -18.15
CA GLU A 132 -6.51 1.96 -18.00
C GLU A 132 -7.41 1.27 -16.96
N GLU A 133 -7.26 -0.02 -16.75
CA GLU A 133 -8.05 -0.79 -15.80
C GLU A 133 -7.64 -0.57 -14.35
N ILE A 134 -6.36 -0.22 -14.09
CA ILE A 134 -5.80 -0.11 -12.74
C ILE A 134 -5.40 1.33 -12.42
N ASN A 135 -4.24 1.76 -12.89
CA ASN A 135 -3.61 3.02 -12.47
C ASN A 135 -3.68 4.15 -13.50
N GLU A 136 -4.28 3.92 -14.68
CA GLU A 136 -4.21 4.87 -15.81
C GLU A 136 -2.75 5.27 -16.10
N GLU A 137 -2.43 6.54 -15.97
CA GLU A 137 -1.08 7.11 -16.17
C GLU A 137 -0.40 7.50 -14.85
N TRP A 138 -0.98 7.16 -13.69
CA TRP A 138 -0.58 7.69 -12.40
C TRP A 138 0.04 6.63 -11.48
N ILE A 139 0.95 7.07 -10.60
CA ILE A 139 1.43 6.28 -9.46
C ILE A 139 1.56 7.17 -8.22
N SER A 140 1.50 6.56 -7.05
CA SER A 140 1.72 7.29 -5.80
C SER A 140 3.18 7.70 -5.63
N ASP A 141 3.42 8.75 -4.84
CA ASP A 141 4.78 9.19 -4.51
C ASP A 141 5.51 8.12 -3.69
N LYS A 142 4.79 7.35 -2.87
CA LYS A 142 5.31 6.19 -2.16
C LYS A 142 5.87 5.14 -3.14
N THR A 143 5.10 4.77 -4.15
CA THR A 143 5.54 3.85 -5.22
C THR A 143 6.78 4.36 -5.94
N ARG A 144 6.82 5.66 -6.22
CA ARG A 144 7.89 6.29 -7.00
C ARG A 144 9.21 6.35 -6.27
N TYR A 145 9.20 6.61 -4.95
CA TYR A 145 10.41 6.93 -4.19
C TYR A 145 10.84 5.90 -3.15
N ALA A 146 10.00 4.91 -2.84
CA ALA A 146 10.38 3.87 -1.89
C ALA A 146 11.61 3.04 -2.32
N CYS A 147 11.98 3.10 -3.59
CA CYS A 147 13.17 2.44 -4.13
C CYS A 147 14.49 2.90 -3.51
N ASP A 148 14.53 4.07 -2.87
CA ASP A 148 15.73 4.55 -2.15
C ASP A 148 16.12 3.63 -0.99
N GLY A 149 15.15 2.93 -0.38
CA GLY A 149 15.39 1.95 0.67
C GLY A 149 16.15 0.71 0.21
N LEU A 150 16.09 0.36 -1.08
CA LEU A 150 16.66 -0.87 -1.62
C LEU A 150 18.19 -0.97 -1.48
N LYS A 151 18.88 0.14 -1.30
CA LYS A 151 20.34 0.20 -1.14
C LYS A 151 20.79 0.07 0.32
N ASN A 152 19.91 0.42 1.26
CA ASN A 152 20.27 0.62 2.65
C ASN A 152 20.16 -0.69 3.43
N GLN A 153 21.11 -0.94 4.33
CA GLN A 153 21.09 -2.07 5.26
C GLN A 153 20.85 -3.43 4.59
N ARG A 154 21.40 -3.63 3.39
CA ARG A 154 21.23 -4.86 2.62
C ARG A 154 21.93 -6.03 3.30
N LEU A 155 21.20 -7.14 3.48
CA LEU A 155 21.78 -8.39 3.95
C LEU A 155 22.35 -9.14 2.74
N ASP A 156 23.68 -9.28 2.67
CA ASP A 156 24.42 -9.92 1.59
C ASP A 156 25.07 -11.25 2.00
N THR A 157 25.17 -11.48 3.29
CA THR A 157 25.74 -12.69 3.89
C THR A 157 24.86 -13.18 5.04
N PRO A 158 24.93 -14.48 5.40
CA PRO A 158 24.29 -14.94 6.62
C PRO A 158 25.00 -14.39 7.86
N TYR A 159 24.23 -14.20 8.91
CA TYR A 159 24.71 -13.75 10.22
C TYR A 159 24.29 -14.75 11.30
N VAL A 160 25.18 -14.99 12.26
CA VAL A 160 24.88 -15.79 13.45
C VAL A 160 25.25 -14.98 14.69
N LYS A 161 24.40 -15.02 15.70
CA LYS A 161 24.61 -14.29 16.96
C LYS A 161 25.58 -15.02 17.85
N ILE A 162 26.74 -14.42 18.09
CA ILE A 162 27.79 -14.90 18.97
C ILE A 162 28.07 -13.85 20.05
N ASN A 163 27.94 -14.20 21.33
CA ASN A 163 28.11 -13.25 22.44
C ASN A 163 27.24 -11.99 22.30
N ASN A 164 25.96 -12.16 22.01
CA ASN A 164 24.97 -11.11 21.82
C ASN A 164 25.26 -10.12 20.66
N LYS A 165 26.12 -10.47 19.70
CA LYS A 165 26.41 -9.67 18.53
C LYS A 165 26.24 -10.54 17.27
N LEU A 166 25.51 -10.02 16.28
CA LEU A 166 25.43 -10.63 14.96
C LEU A 166 26.79 -10.52 14.28
N LYS A 167 27.30 -11.66 13.81
CA LYS A 167 28.57 -11.77 13.08
C LYS A 167 28.33 -12.43 11.73
N PRO A 168 28.96 -11.93 10.65
CA PRO A 168 28.95 -12.63 9.37
C PRO A 168 29.46 -14.07 9.54
N SER A 169 28.80 -15.03 8.91
CA SER A 169 29.13 -16.45 8.95
C SER A 169 29.00 -17.08 7.56
N SER A 170 29.45 -18.34 7.44
CA SER A 170 29.18 -19.11 6.24
C SER A 170 27.76 -19.68 6.25
N TRP A 171 27.25 -20.04 5.06
CA TRP A 171 25.94 -20.71 4.94
C TRP A 171 25.90 -22.03 5.71
N ASP A 172 27.01 -22.79 5.71
CA ASP A 172 27.10 -24.08 6.43
C ASP A 172 26.99 -23.92 7.94
N GLU A 173 27.62 -22.87 8.49
CA GLU A 173 27.53 -22.55 9.92
C GLU A 173 26.09 -22.09 10.27
N ALA A 174 25.49 -21.25 9.45
CA ALA A 174 24.12 -20.79 9.67
C ALA A 174 23.13 -21.96 9.60
N PHE A 175 23.20 -22.80 8.57
CA PHE A 175 22.33 -23.98 8.44
C PHE A 175 22.54 -24.99 9.58
N LYS A 176 23.76 -25.17 10.03
CA LYS A 176 24.05 -26.02 11.19
C LYS A 176 23.38 -25.50 12.45
N ALA A 177 23.50 -24.19 12.72
CA ALA A 177 22.88 -23.59 13.90
C ALA A 177 21.35 -23.75 13.87
N VAL A 178 20.71 -23.49 12.68
CA VAL A 178 19.27 -23.67 12.48
C VAL A 178 18.84 -25.12 12.65
N SER A 179 19.51 -26.06 12.00
CA SER A 179 19.15 -27.49 12.02
C SER A 179 19.27 -28.08 13.41
N GLU A 180 20.31 -27.71 14.16
CA GLU A 180 20.52 -28.16 15.56
C GLU A 180 19.41 -27.66 16.49
N ARG A 181 18.90 -26.47 16.27
CA ARG A 181 17.79 -25.91 17.05
C ARG A 181 16.45 -26.57 16.68
N ILE A 182 16.11 -26.63 15.38
CA ILE A 182 14.87 -27.26 14.91
C ILE A 182 14.79 -28.74 15.37
N SER A 183 15.88 -29.51 15.25
CA SER A 183 15.88 -30.94 15.61
C SER A 183 15.67 -31.21 17.10
N LYS A 184 15.97 -30.26 17.98
CA LYS A 184 15.81 -30.37 19.44
C LYS A 184 14.43 -29.85 19.90
N THR A 185 13.70 -29.11 19.06
CA THR A 185 12.47 -28.45 19.46
C THR A 185 11.27 -29.19 18.90
N LYS A 186 10.20 -29.30 19.68
CA LYS A 186 8.94 -29.92 19.22
C LYS A 186 8.27 -29.04 18.16
N SER A 187 7.69 -29.66 17.14
CA SER A 187 7.00 -28.96 16.04
C SER A 187 5.96 -27.93 16.51
N GLU A 188 5.22 -28.26 17.57
CA GLU A 188 4.20 -27.37 18.16
C GLU A 188 4.77 -26.06 18.75
N LYS A 189 6.07 -26.06 19.08
CA LYS A 189 6.80 -24.92 19.65
C LYS A 189 7.51 -24.08 18.59
N ILE A 190 7.34 -24.40 17.31
CA ILE A 190 7.92 -23.68 16.18
C ILE A 190 6.81 -22.94 15.46
N ALA A 191 6.95 -21.63 15.29
CA ALA A 191 6.04 -20.81 14.51
C ALA A 191 6.76 -20.05 13.38
N GLY A 192 6.05 -19.82 12.29
CA GLY A 192 6.52 -19.02 11.17
C GLY A 192 5.57 -17.86 10.88
N PHE A 193 6.12 -16.71 10.53
CA PHE A 193 5.35 -15.53 10.15
C PHE A 193 5.84 -14.97 8.81
N ILE A 194 4.89 -14.80 7.88
CA ILE A 194 5.16 -14.26 6.55
C ILE A 194 4.99 -12.74 6.59
N GLY A 195 5.92 -12.03 5.97
CA GLY A 195 5.90 -10.56 5.88
C GLY A 195 5.01 -10.01 4.77
N ASP A 196 4.67 -8.76 4.90
CA ASP A 196 3.71 -8.04 4.07
C ASP A 196 4.11 -7.88 2.59
N MET A 197 5.42 -7.97 2.30
CA MET A 197 5.98 -7.80 0.97
C MET A 197 6.62 -9.08 0.43
N THR A 198 6.36 -10.21 1.08
CA THR A 198 6.90 -11.51 0.69
C THR A 198 6.23 -11.98 -0.61
N ASN A 199 7.03 -12.41 -1.58
CA ASN A 199 6.52 -12.94 -2.84
C ASN A 199 5.86 -14.33 -2.66
N MET A 200 5.04 -14.73 -3.64
CA MET A 200 4.28 -15.99 -3.61
C MET A 200 5.17 -17.21 -3.57
N GLU A 201 6.32 -17.17 -4.24
CA GLU A 201 7.28 -18.28 -4.30
C GLU A 201 7.89 -18.54 -2.92
N THR A 202 8.30 -17.49 -2.22
CA THR A 202 8.81 -17.62 -0.85
C THR A 202 7.73 -18.09 0.12
N THR A 203 6.51 -17.54 -0.02
CA THR A 203 5.34 -17.93 0.78
C THR A 203 5.01 -19.41 0.59
N TYR A 204 5.01 -19.87 -0.67
CA TYR A 204 4.79 -21.29 -0.98
C TYR A 204 5.91 -22.18 -0.44
N ALA A 205 7.17 -21.79 -0.61
CA ALA A 205 8.31 -22.54 -0.08
C ALA A 205 8.28 -22.63 1.46
N ALA A 206 7.90 -21.54 2.13
CA ALA A 206 7.71 -21.54 3.58
C ALA A 206 6.61 -22.51 4.01
N LYS A 207 5.46 -22.50 3.28
CA LYS A 207 4.38 -23.45 3.51
C LYS A 207 4.85 -24.89 3.36
N ASP A 208 5.50 -25.21 2.24
CA ASP A 208 6.00 -26.55 1.95
C ASP A 208 7.02 -27.02 3.04
N PHE A 209 7.87 -26.13 3.49
CA PHE A 209 8.83 -26.38 4.56
C PHE A 209 8.16 -26.67 5.91
N PHE A 210 7.12 -25.89 6.25
CA PHE A 210 6.37 -26.10 7.49
C PHE A 210 5.55 -27.40 7.46
N GLU A 211 4.92 -27.72 6.34
CA GLU A 211 4.10 -28.93 6.20
C GLU A 211 4.94 -30.20 6.15
N LYS A 212 6.01 -30.23 5.35
CA LYS A 212 6.77 -31.45 5.07
C LYS A 212 7.93 -31.68 6.02
N THR A 213 8.65 -30.61 6.42
CA THR A 213 9.89 -30.71 7.19
C THR A 213 9.65 -30.47 8.66
N ILE A 214 9.12 -29.31 9.03
CA ILE A 214 8.88 -28.96 10.43
C ILE A 214 7.69 -29.73 11.00
N LYS A 215 6.66 -29.95 10.16
CA LYS A 215 5.37 -30.55 10.52
C LYS A 215 4.67 -29.76 11.63
N SER A 216 4.68 -28.42 11.49
CA SER A 216 3.98 -27.48 12.37
C SER A 216 2.85 -26.80 11.62
N GLU A 217 1.72 -26.62 12.29
CA GLU A 217 0.55 -25.90 11.79
C GLU A 217 0.60 -24.40 12.11
N ASN A 218 1.67 -23.94 12.77
CA ASN A 218 1.84 -22.56 13.24
C ASN A 218 2.53 -21.70 12.18
N LEU A 219 1.99 -21.64 10.97
CA LEU A 219 2.44 -20.71 9.93
C LEU A 219 1.34 -19.68 9.68
N GLU A 220 1.67 -18.39 9.73
CA GLU A 220 0.69 -17.32 9.68
C GLU A 220 1.21 -16.15 8.82
N SER A 221 0.32 -15.55 8.04
CA SER A 221 0.59 -14.35 7.25
C SER A 221 0.01 -13.06 7.85
N ARG A 222 -0.87 -13.17 8.83
CA ARG A 222 -1.45 -12.02 9.52
C ARG A 222 -0.60 -11.65 10.72
N TYR A 223 -0.19 -10.41 10.82
CA TYR A 223 0.57 -9.87 11.96
C TYR A 223 -0.32 -9.12 12.97
N GLU A 224 -1.62 -9.04 12.68
CA GLU A 224 -2.64 -8.43 13.52
C GLU A 224 -3.84 -9.37 13.70
N LYS A 225 -4.50 -9.24 14.84
CA LYS A 225 -5.73 -9.98 15.13
C LYS A 225 -6.85 -9.44 14.25
N LEU A 226 -7.18 -10.14 13.18
CA LEU A 226 -8.25 -9.74 12.28
C LEU A 226 -9.08 -10.94 11.80
N TYR A 227 -10.37 -10.69 11.59
CA TYR A 227 -11.30 -11.65 11.01
C TYR A 227 -11.18 -11.68 9.49
N ILE A 228 -11.01 -12.87 8.94
CA ILE A 228 -11.09 -13.13 7.50
C ILE A 228 -11.76 -14.47 7.29
N ASN A 229 -12.81 -14.49 6.49
CA ASN A 229 -13.45 -15.72 6.05
C ASN A 229 -12.89 -16.13 4.68
N THR A 230 -12.01 -17.13 4.67
CA THR A 230 -11.33 -17.63 3.46
C THR A 230 -12.05 -18.78 2.77
N ASN A 231 -13.27 -19.16 3.21
CA ASN A 231 -14.02 -20.26 2.61
C ASN A 231 -14.38 -19.99 1.14
N VAL A 232 -14.56 -18.72 0.79
CA VAL A 232 -14.87 -18.29 -0.58
C VAL A 232 -13.94 -17.14 -0.94
N ARG A 233 -13.30 -17.24 -2.11
CA ARG A 233 -12.29 -16.26 -2.55
C ARG A 233 -12.83 -14.83 -2.62
N SER A 234 -14.08 -14.63 -2.99
CA SER A 234 -14.71 -13.30 -3.03
C SER A 234 -14.83 -12.62 -1.66
N ASN A 235 -14.64 -13.33 -0.55
CA ASN A 235 -14.71 -12.75 0.80
C ASN A 235 -13.48 -11.89 1.17
N TYR A 236 -12.41 -11.94 0.38
CA TYR A 236 -11.19 -11.18 0.66
C TYR A 236 -10.62 -10.44 -0.56
N LEU A 237 -11.40 -10.33 -1.63
CA LEU A 237 -11.04 -9.60 -2.83
C LEU A 237 -11.70 -8.23 -2.91
N PHE A 238 -11.15 -7.39 -3.77
CA PHE A 238 -11.82 -6.21 -4.30
C PHE A 238 -12.64 -6.62 -5.53
N ASN A 239 -13.89 -7.02 -5.32
CA ASN A 239 -14.68 -7.73 -6.33
C ASN A 239 -15.25 -6.83 -7.45
N SER A 240 -15.57 -5.56 -7.14
CA SER A 240 -16.12 -4.62 -8.13
C SER A 240 -15.12 -4.19 -9.20
N SER A 241 -13.87 -4.63 -9.11
CA SER A 241 -12.70 -4.17 -9.87
C SER A 241 -12.39 -2.67 -9.69
N ILE A 242 -11.15 -2.26 -9.98
CA ILE A 242 -10.75 -0.85 -9.86
C ILE A 242 -11.43 0.01 -10.94
N GLU A 243 -11.50 -0.50 -12.17
CA GLU A 243 -12.25 0.13 -13.26
C GLU A 243 -13.75 0.20 -12.95
N GLY A 244 -14.30 -0.86 -12.34
CA GLY A 244 -15.71 -0.95 -11.99
C GLY A 244 -16.20 0.16 -11.06
N ILE A 245 -15.32 0.75 -10.25
CA ILE A 245 -15.66 1.92 -9.43
C ILE A 245 -16.24 3.06 -10.27
N GLU A 246 -15.78 3.25 -11.50
CA GLU A 246 -16.29 4.30 -12.37
C GLU A 246 -17.75 4.08 -12.81
N LYS A 247 -18.29 2.86 -12.63
CA LYS A 247 -19.69 2.51 -12.91
C LYS A 247 -20.57 2.62 -11.66
N SER A 248 -19.96 2.71 -10.46
CA SER A 248 -20.70 2.76 -9.21
C SER A 248 -21.51 4.03 -9.08
N ASP A 249 -22.77 3.91 -8.65
CA ASP A 249 -23.71 4.99 -8.37
C ASP A 249 -23.81 5.32 -6.87
N LEU A 250 -23.30 4.42 -6.01
CA LEU A 250 -23.19 4.59 -4.56
C LEU A 250 -21.91 3.93 -4.05
N ILE A 251 -21.10 4.66 -3.28
CA ILE A 251 -19.89 4.12 -2.65
C ILE A 251 -19.99 4.27 -1.13
N ILE A 252 -19.77 3.20 -0.39
CA ILE A 252 -19.82 3.17 1.06
C ILE A 252 -18.46 2.72 1.59
N LEU A 253 -17.82 3.58 2.39
CA LEU A 253 -16.53 3.33 3.02
C LEU A 253 -16.75 2.90 4.48
N ILE A 254 -16.25 1.72 4.87
CA ILE A 254 -16.40 1.18 6.20
C ILE A 254 -15.01 0.87 6.77
N GLY A 255 -14.53 1.72 7.67
CA GLY A 255 -13.24 1.54 8.34
C GLY A 255 -12.03 1.55 7.41
N THR A 256 -12.05 2.36 6.36
CA THR A 256 -10.95 2.55 5.42
C THR A 256 -10.77 4.02 5.07
N ASN A 257 -9.51 4.40 4.84
CA ASN A 257 -9.15 5.68 4.25
C ASN A 257 -8.42 5.41 2.92
N PRO A 258 -9.14 5.39 1.79
CA PRO A 258 -8.55 5.04 0.49
C PRO A 258 -7.48 6.04 0.04
N ARG A 259 -7.48 7.29 0.52
CA ARG A 259 -6.44 8.28 0.17
C ARG A 259 -5.05 7.80 0.57
N PHE A 260 -4.89 7.23 1.78
CA PHE A 260 -3.61 6.78 2.30
C PHE A 260 -3.37 5.28 2.12
N GLU A 261 -4.42 4.46 2.11
CA GLU A 261 -4.31 3.00 1.98
C GLU A 261 -4.17 2.56 0.53
N ALA A 262 -4.82 3.27 -0.41
CA ALA A 262 -4.85 2.94 -1.84
C ALA A 262 -5.04 4.21 -2.68
N THR A 263 -4.01 5.03 -2.77
CA THR A 263 -4.06 6.39 -3.36
C THR A 263 -4.62 6.40 -4.78
N ILE A 264 -4.27 5.43 -5.61
CA ILE A 264 -4.78 5.31 -6.98
C ILE A 264 -6.28 4.99 -6.99
N LEU A 265 -6.74 4.10 -6.09
CA LEU A 265 -8.16 3.83 -5.91
C LEU A 265 -8.93 5.10 -5.52
N ASN A 266 -8.37 5.90 -4.62
CA ASN A 266 -8.94 7.19 -4.22
C ASN A 266 -9.09 8.15 -5.40
N SER A 267 -8.11 8.21 -6.30
CA SER A 267 -8.20 9.03 -7.51
C SER A 267 -9.30 8.56 -8.47
N ARG A 268 -9.53 7.24 -8.56
CA ARG A 268 -10.64 6.65 -9.34
C ARG A 268 -12.00 6.99 -8.72
N ILE A 269 -12.13 6.92 -7.39
CA ILE A 269 -13.35 7.33 -6.69
C ILE A 269 -13.63 8.83 -6.96
N ARG A 270 -12.59 9.66 -6.86
CA ARG A 270 -12.70 11.10 -7.20
C ARG A 270 -13.13 11.32 -8.64
N LYS A 271 -12.55 10.61 -9.60
CA LYS A 271 -12.91 10.69 -11.03
C LYS A 271 -14.39 10.35 -11.22
N ASN A 272 -14.88 9.29 -10.58
CA ASN A 272 -16.28 8.91 -10.62
C ASN A 272 -17.19 10.01 -10.02
N TYR A 273 -16.82 10.55 -8.86
CA TYR A 273 -17.55 11.66 -8.25
C TYR A 273 -17.63 12.89 -9.19
N LEU A 274 -16.52 13.28 -9.83
CA LEU A 274 -16.51 14.44 -10.73
C LEU A 274 -17.38 14.24 -11.97
N LYS A 275 -17.34 13.02 -12.53
CA LYS A 275 -18.05 12.67 -13.77
C LYS A 275 -19.55 12.42 -13.54
N ASN A 276 -19.88 11.59 -12.56
CA ASN A 276 -21.22 11.02 -12.36
C ASN A 276 -21.95 11.62 -11.15
N LYS A 277 -21.25 12.41 -10.31
CA LYS A 277 -21.77 12.90 -9.02
C LYS A 277 -22.20 11.76 -8.08
N THR A 278 -21.50 10.64 -8.16
CA THR A 278 -21.72 9.45 -7.33
C THR A 278 -21.79 9.81 -5.86
N GLU A 279 -22.79 9.30 -5.16
CA GLU A 279 -22.93 9.51 -3.74
C GLU A 279 -21.88 8.69 -2.99
N ILE A 280 -21.15 9.33 -2.06
CA ILE A 280 -20.11 8.69 -1.28
C ILE A 280 -20.45 8.87 0.20
N ILE A 281 -20.47 7.76 0.93
CA ILE A 281 -20.82 7.71 2.35
C ILE A 281 -19.67 7.05 3.11
N SER A 282 -19.29 7.61 4.25
CA SER A 282 -18.31 6.98 5.13
C SER A 282 -18.89 6.73 6.52
N LEU A 283 -18.68 5.54 7.05
CA LEU A 283 -18.92 5.24 8.45
C LEU A 283 -17.75 5.77 9.27
N GLY A 284 -17.97 6.94 9.85
CA GLY A 284 -16.95 7.72 10.55
C GLY A 284 -16.25 8.73 9.66
N ASP A 285 -15.70 9.75 10.32
CA ASP A 285 -14.90 10.78 9.66
C ASP A 285 -13.49 10.23 9.39
N VAL A 286 -13.11 10.18 8.12
CA VAL A 286 -11.80 9.72 7.65
C VAL A 286 -10.89 10.88 7.21
N GLY A 287 -11.34 12.13 7.41
CA GLY A 287 -10.62 13.33 7.03
C GLY A 287 -10.79 13.71 5.56
N ASP A 288 -9.84 14.45 5.01
CA ASP A 288 -9.90 14.91 3.62
C ASP A 288 -9.59 13.77 2.63
N LEU A 289 -10.61 13.35 1.88
CA LEU A 289 -10.49 12.38 0.77
C LEU A 289 -10.30 13.03 -0.59
N THR A 290 -10.21 14.37 -0.66
CA THR A 290 -10.13 15.17 -1.88
C THR A 290 -11.46 15.30 -2.67
N TYR A 291 -12.55 14.75 -2.14
CA TYR A 291 -13.93 14.86 -2.64
C TYR A 291 -14.90 14.90 -1.47
N PRO A 292 -16.10 15.50 -1.65
CA PRO A 292 -17.13 15.50 -0.61
C PRO A 292 -17.69 14.09 -0.38
N TYR A 293 -17.97 13.76 0.86
CA TYR A 293 -18.67 12.56 1.25
C TYR A 293 -19.57 12.83 2.47
N GLN A 294 -20.58 12.00 2.64
CA GLN A 294 -21.47 12.07 3.79
C GLN A 294 -20.88 11.23 4.94
N VAL A 295 -20.69 11.84 6.10
CA VAL A 295 -20.27 11.11 7.32
C VAL A 295 -21.49 10.63 8.07
N ILE A 296 -21.49 9.36 8.46
CA ILE A 296 -22.48 8.79 9.40
C ILE A 296 -21.79 8.26 10.64
N ALA A 297 -22.57 7.92 11.67
CA ALA A 297 -22.02 7.48 12.94
C ALA A 297 -21.10 6.26 12.80
N ASN A 298 -19.93 6.32 13.46
CA ASN A 298 -18.94 5.25 13.46
C ASN A 298 -19.18 4.30 14.62
N ASN A 299 -20.25 3.51 14.53
CA ASN A 299 -20.54 2.46 15.51
C ASN A 299 -21.16 1.22 14.86
N THR A 300 -21.11 0.10 15.57
CA THR A 300 -21.68 -1.17 15.13
C THR A 300 -23.20 -1.15 15.06
N ASP A 301 -23.85 -0.30 15.86
CA ASP A 301 -25.32 -0.18 15.89
C ASP A 301 -25.84 0.42 14.59
N THR A 302 -25.12 1.42 14.03
CA THR A 302 -25.47 1.97 12.71
C THR A 302 -25.39 0.92 11.62
N ILE A 303 -24.38 0.04 11.63
CA ILE A 303 -24.27 -1.06 10.66
C ILE A 303 -25.46 -2.04 10.83
N LYS A 304 -25.80 -2.36 12.09
CA LYS A 304 -26.95 -3.18 12.39
C LYS A 304 -28.26 -2.55 11.91
N ASP A 305 -28.45 -1.25 12.14
CA ASP A 305 -29.64 -0.53 11.66
C ASP A 305 -29.74 -0.51 10.13
N ILE A 306 -28.61 -0.47 9.42
CA ILE A 306 -28.56 -0.60 7.96
C ILE A 306 -29.03 -2.01 7.55
N ILE A 307 -28.51 -3.05 8.17
CA ILE A 307 -28.88 -4.45 7.90
C ILE A 307 -30.36 -4.69 8.22
N ASP A 308 -30.84 -4.18 9.35
CA ASP A 308 -32.23 -4.31 9.80
C ASP A 308 -33.22 -3.44 8.99
N ASN A 309 -32.77 -2.71 7.97
CA ASN A 309 -33.58 -1.76 7.19
C ASN A 309 -34.20 -0.60 7.99
N LYS A 310 -33.56 -0.18 9.06
CA LYS A 310 -33.98 0.94 9.91
C LYS A 310 -33.32 2.26 9.56
N HIS A 311 -32.25 2.22 8.75
CA HIS A 311 -31.47 3.38 8.37
C HIS A 311 -31.76 3.80 6.92
N GLU A 312 -31.73 5.10 6.61
CA GLU A 312 -31.98 5.62 5.25
C GLU A 312 -31.05 5.05 4.16
N ILE A 313 -29.83 4.69 4.55
CA ILE A 313 -28.83 4.10 3.66
C ILE A 313 -29.30 2.75 3.10
N SER A 314 -30.09 1.99 3.87
CA SER A 314 -30.65 0.72 3.40
C SER A 314 -31.47 0.90 2.13
N GLU A 315 -32.30 1.96 2.07
CA GLU A 315 -33.06 2.29 0.88
C GLU A 315 -32.18 2.76 -0.28
N LYS A 316 -31.08 3.48 0.01
CA LYS A 316 -30.10 3.89 -1.01
C LYS A 316 -29.42 2.66 -1.62
N ILE A 317 -28.97 1.70 -0.81
CA ILE A 317 -28.35 0.45 -1.28
C ILE A 317 -29.34 -0.34 -2.16
N LYS A 318 -30.59 -0.47 -1.75
CA LYS A 318 -31.61 -1.18 -2.52
C LYS A 318 -31.87 -0.53 -3.89
N LYS A 319 -31.96 0.80 -3.93
CA LYS A 319 -32.22 1.56 -5.17
C LYS A 319 -31.01 1.66 -6.09
N SER A 320 -29.80 1.59 -5.54
CA SER A 320 -28.56 1.63 -6.30
C SER A 320 -28.46 0.43 -7.24
N LYS A 321 -28.06 0.67 -8.48
CA LYS A 321 -27.83 -0.40 -9.46
C LYS A 321 -26.46 -1.04 -9.28
N TYR A 322 -25.45 -0.25 -8.97
CA TYR A 322 -24.06 -0.67 -8.83
C TYR A 322 -23.45 -0.13 -7.52
N PRO A 323 -23.98 -0.56 -6.34
CA PRO A 323 -23.39 -0.13 -5.09
C PRO A 323 -22.00 -0.75 -4.92
N CYS A 324 -21.07 0.01 -4.32
CA CYS A 324 -19.74 -0.45 -3.99
C CYS A 324 -19.49 -0.23 -2.49
N VAL A 325 -19.44 -1.30 -1.73
CA VAL A 325 -19.18 -1.26 -0.28
C VAL A 325 -17.75 -1.72 -0.04
N ILE A 326 -16.94 -0.86 0.56
CA ILE A 326 -15.51 -1.10 0.76
C ILE A 326 -15.23 -1.26 2.26
N PHE A 327 -14.88 -2.46 2.66
CA PHE A 327 -14.43 -2.78 4.01
C PHE A 327 -12.92 -2.63 4.13
N GLY A 328 -12.47 -1.83 5.08
CA GLY A 328 -11.05 -1.72 5.42
C GLY A 328 -10.65 -2.65 6.56
N GLN A 329 -9.35 -2.81 6.74
CA GLN A 329 -8.80 -3.68 7.78
C GLN A 329 -9.18 -3.25 9.21
N SER A 330 -9.44 -1.95 9.45
CA SER A 330 -9.77 -1.47 10.79
C SER A 330 -11.06 -2.07 11.35
N VAL A 331 -12.06 -2.31 10.50
CA VAL A 331 -13.30 -2.99 10.89
C VAL A 331 -13.07 -4.48 11.14
N LEU A 332 -12.23 -5.10 10.32
CA LEU A 332 -11.93 -6.53 10.44
C LEU A 332 -11.15 -6.90 11.72
N LYS A 333 -10.58 -5.91 12.41
CA LYS A 333 -9.93 -6.07 13.74
C LYS A 333 -10.91 -6.05 14.92
N LEU A 334 -12.15 -5.63 14.71
CA LEU A 334 -13.14 -5.56 15.77
C LEU A 334 -13.58 -6.96 16.20
N LYS A 335 -13.88 -7.15 17.47
CA LYS A 335 -14.45 -8.40 18.01
C LYS A 335 -15.79 -8.76 17.34
N SER A 336 -16.54 -7.73 16.91
CA SER A 336 -17.80 -7.86 16.17
C SER A 336 -17.63 -8.10 14.66
N ALA A 337 -16.40 -8.12 14.14
CA ALA A 337 -16.13 -8.25 12.72
C ALA A 337 -16.79 -9.49 12.06
N PRO A 338 -16.80 -10.69 12.69
CA PRO A 338 -17.49 -11.85 12.12
C PRO A 338 -18.98 -11.55 11.84
N TYR A 339 -19.67 -10.97 12.82
CA TYR A 339 -21.07 -10.58 12.69
C TYR A 339 -21.26 -9.51 11.61
N ILE A 340 -20.49 -8.42 11.69
CA ILE A 340 -20.58 -7.30 10.75
C ILE A 340 -20.38 -7.78 9.31
N PHE A 341 -19.35 -8.57 9.07
CA PHE A 341 -19.02 -9.04 7.73
C PHE A 341 -20.06 -10.01 7.16
N GLU A 342 -20.42 -11.06 7.92
CA GLU A 342 -21.33 -12.09 7.43
C GLU A 342 -22.77 -11.54 7.28
N GLU A 343 -23.27 -10.79 8.24
CA GLU A 343 -24.61 -10.22 8.15
C GLU A 343 -24.73 -9.15 7.06
N PHE A 344 -23.70 -8.33 6.88
CA PHE A 344 -23.71 -7.35 5.78
C PHE A 344 -23.64 -8.04 4.41
N LYS A 345 -22.85 -9.09 4.30
CA LYS A 345 -22.79 -9.91 3.09
C LYS A 345 -24.15 -10.54 2.78
N ASN A 346 -24.80 -11.14 3.78
CA ASN A 346 -26.15 -11.71 3.63
C ASN A 346 -27.15 -10.64 3.19
N TYR A 347 -27.09 -9.45 3.81
CA TYR A 347 -27.93 -8.32 3.42
C TYR A 347 -27.72 -7.92 1.95
N LEU A 348 -26.48 -7.91 1.45
CA LEU A 348 -26.20 -7.62 0.04
C LEU A 348 -26.72 -8.72 -0.90
N LEU A 349 -26.62 -9.99 -0.47
CA LEU A 349 -27.17 -11.13 -1.22
C LEU A 349 -28.69 -11.08 -1.31
N GLU A 350 -29.39 -10.82 -0.21
CA GLU A 350 -30.85 -10.72 -0.15
C GLU A 350 -31.42 -9.58 -0.99
N ASN A 351 -30.61 -8.55 -1.25
CA ASN A 351 -31.00 -7.40 -2.06
C ASN A 351 -30.44 -7.45 -3.51
N ASP A 352 -29.98 -8.61 -3.98
CA ASP A 352 -29.44 -8.81 -5.34
C ASP A 352 -28.26 -7.88 -5.69
N LYS A 353 -27.40 -7.54 -4.69
CA LYS A 353 -26.22 -6.70 -4.90
C LYS A 353 -24.93 -7.51 -5.08
N ILE A 354 -25.01 -8.83 -4.99
CA ILE A 354 -23.95 -9.78 -5.30
C ILE A 354 -24.49 -10.75 -6.36
N SER A 355 -23.97 -10.63 -7.57
CA SER A 355 -24.31 -11.46 -8.73
C SER A 355 -23.05 -11.74 -9.56
N ASP A 356 -23.18 -12.50 -10.64
CA ASP A 356 -22.08 -12.78 -11.57
C ASP A 356 -21.60 -11.51 -12.30
N ASP A 357 -22.53 -10.57 -12.56
CA ASP A 357 -22.22 -9.33 -13.29
C ASP A 357 -21.66 -8.23 -12.37
N TRP A 358 -22.03 -8.22 -11.10
CA TRP A 358 -21.64 -7.22 -10.12
C TRP A 358 -21.56 -7.77 -8.72
N ASN A 359 -20.47 -7.52 -8.04
CA ASN A 359 -20.34 -7.86 -6.64
C ASN A 359 -20.00 -6.58 -5.84
N ALA A 360 -20.97 -6.15 -5.03
CA ALA A 360 -20.85 -4.92 -4.23
C ALA A 360 -19.93 -5.06 -3.02
N LEU A 361 -19.58 -6.29 -2.59
CA LEU A 361 -18.73 -6.53 -1.43
C LEU A 361 -17.26 -6.45 -1.80
N ASN A 362 -16.53 -5.50 -1.22
CA ASN A 362 -15.12 -5.29 -1.48
C ASN A 362 -14.33 -5.23 -0.19
N ILE A 363 -13.18 -5.90 -0.17
CA ILE A 363 -12.20 -5.78 0.91
C ILE A 363 -10.99 -5.03 0.38
N LEU A 364 -10.64 -3.94 1.05
CA LEU A 364 -9.42 -3.21 0.76
C LEU A 364 -8.29 -3.69 1.66
N SER A 365 -7.42 -4.52 1.09
CA SER A 365 -6.18 -4.94 1.76
C SER A 365 -5.16 -3.81 1.72
N LYS A 366 -4.31 -3.72 2.75
CA LYS A 366 -3.22 -2.73 2.80
C LYS A 366 -1.97 -3.20 2.06
N ASN A 367 -1.71 -4.50 2.11
CA ASN A 367 -0.44 -5.08 1.72
C ASN A 367 -0.57 -5.94 0.47
N SER A 368 0.43 -5.89 -0.39
CA SER A 368 0.43 -6.58 -1.68
C SER A 368 0.40 -8.10 -1.59
N SER A 369 1.05 -8.69 -0.57
CA SER A 369 1.13 -10.16 -0.41
C SER A 369 -0.12 -10.80 0.20
N THR A 370 -1.05 -9.99 0.73
CA THR A 370 -2.17 -10.47 1.56
C THR A 370 -3.07 -11.48 0.83
N VAL A 371 -3.57 -11.11 -0.34
CA VAL A 371 -4.47 -11.97 -1.13
C VAL A 371 -3.76 -13.26 -1.55
N GLY A 372 -2.50 -13.15 -2.00
CA GLY A 372 -1.70 -14.31 -2.38
C GLY A 372 -1.47 -15.29 -1.24
N SER A 373 -1.22 -14.79 -0.04
CA SER A 373 -1.08 -15.64 1.15
C SER A 373 -2.38 -16.36 1.51
N TYR A 374 -3.53 -15.72 1.31
CA TYR A 374 -4.85 -16.35 1.50
C TYR A 374 -5.15 -17.38 0.42
N ASP A 375 -4.83 -17.09 -0.85
CA ASP A 375 -4.97 -18.05 -1.96
C ASP A 375 -4.08 -19.30 -1.73
N LEU A 376 -2.91 -19.14 -1.14
CA LEU A 376 -2.03 -20.25 -0.73
C LEU A 376 -2.49 -20.93 0.57
N ASN A 377 -3.53 -20.41 1.22
CA ASN A 377 -3.99 -20.89 2.53
C ASN A 377 -2.87 -20.94 3.59
N VAL A 378 -2.07 -19.86 3.63
CA VAL A 378 -1.03 -19.67 4.66
C VAL A 378 -1.65 -18.94 5.84
N LEU A 379 -2.50 -19.67 6.51
CA LEU A 379 -3.24 -19.24 7.69
C LEU A 379 -3.13 -20.36 8.73
N SER A 380 -2.85 -19.99 9.97
CA SER A 380 -2.92 -20.95 11.05
C SER A 380 -4.32 -21.60 11.10
N LYS A 381 -4.39 -22.89 11.30
CA LYS A 381 -5.67 -23.60 11.50
C LYS A 381 -6.45 -23.03 12.68
N ASN A 382 -5.72 -22.53 13.67
CA ASN A 382 -6.27 -21.73 14.73
C ASN A 382 -6.56 -20.31 14.21
N SER A 383 -7.48 -19.60 14.83
CA SER A 383 -7.74 -18.20 14.44
C SER A 383 -6.47 -17.35 14.57
N SER A 384 -6.38 -16.21 13.83
CA SER A 384 -5.26 -15.27 14.01
C SER A 384 -5.11 -14.80 15.46
N TYR A 385 -6.20 -14.75 16.19
CA TYR A 385 -6.21 -14.41 17.62
C TYR A 385 -5.38 -15.41 18.43
N GLU A 386 -5.58 -16.70 18.22
CA GLU A 386 -4.94 -17.74 19.02
C GLU A 386 -3.43 -17.84 18.80
N ILE A 387 -2.95 -17.77 17.55
CA ILE A 387 -1.52 -17.83 17.27
C ILE A 387 -0.78 -16.57 17.75
N LEU A 388 -1.42 -15.39 17.63
CA LEU A 388 -0.85 -14.16 18.13
C LEU A 388 -0.91 -14.07 19.66
N ASP A 389 -1.94 -14.64 20.31
CA ASP A 389 -2.00 -14.77 21.76
C ASP A 389 -0.87 -15.70 22.26
N LYS A 390 -0.62 -16.82 21.60
CA LYS A 390 0.53 -17.71 21.90
C LYS A 390 1.88 -16.99 21.74
N LEU A 391 2.00 -16.13 20.71
CA LEU A 391 3.20 -15.32 20.52
C LEU A 391 3.39 -14.32 21.66
N GLU A 392 2.35 -13.58 22.01
CA GLU A 392 2.36 -12.59 23.11
C GLU A 392 2.70 -13.25 24.46
N ASN A 393 2.23 -14.48 24.68
CA ASN A 393 2.50 -15.28 25.88
C ASN A 393 3.86 -15.99 25.86
N ASN A 394 4.66 -15.84 24.81
CA ASN A 394 5.98 -16.48 24.62
C ASN A 394 5.91 -18.02 24.72
N GLU A 395 4.89 -18.62 24.10
CA GLU A 395 4.71 -20.06 24.10
C GLU A 395 5.58 -20.78 23.05
N PHE A 396 6.16 -20.05 22.10
CA PHE A 396 7.06 -20.59 21.08
C PHE A 396 8.51 -20.54 21.52
N GLU A 397 9.27 -21.57 21.13
CA GLU A 397 10.70 -21.67 21.35
C GLU A 397 11.52 -21.24 20.13
N ILE A 398 10.95 -21.41 18.93
CA ILE A 398 11.56 -20.96 17.67
C ILE A 398 10.55 -20.15 16.87
N LEU A 399 11.00 -19.00 16.39
CA LEU A 399 10.26 -18.16 15.45
C LEU A 399 11.04 -18.05 14.15
N ILE A 400 10.37 -18.27 13.02
CA ILE A 400 10.93 -18.08 11.67
C ILE A 400 10.18 -16.91 11.01
N LEU A 401 10.90 -15.82 10.79
CA LEU A 401 10.35 -14.58 10.22
C LEU A 401 10.76 -14.49 8.75
N PHE A 402 9.81 -14.63 7.83
CA PHE A 402 10.03 -14.51 6.39
C PHE A 402 9.76 -13.07 5.94
N GLY A 403 10.76 -12.19 6.08
CA GLY A 403 10.60 -10.75 5.80
C GLY A 403 9.54 -10.08 6.68
N GLN A 404 9.30 -10.59 7.87
CA GLN A 404 8.29 -10.08 8.79
C GLN A 404 8.91 -9.14 9.82
N ASP A 405 8.52 -7.87 9.80
CA ASP A 405 9.06 -6.79 10.63
C ASP A 405 8.00 -6.09 11.49
N ASN A 406 6.71 -6.39 11.26
CA ASN A 406 5.58 -5.69 11.87
C ASN A 406 4.98 -6.39 13.09
N LEU A 407 5.51 -7.55 13.49
CA LEU A 407 5.03 -8.24 14.69
C LEU A 407 5.29 -7.42 15.96
N ASN A 408 4.28 -7.37 16.83
CA ASN A 408 4.37 -6.71 18.11
C ASN A 408 4.51 -7.75 19.24
N PHE A 409 5.75 -8.06 19.61
CA PHE A 409 6.06 -8.92 20.75
C PHE A 409 7.43 -8.54 21.33
N GLU A 410 7.67 -8.92 22.60
CA GLU A 410 8.96 -8.76 23.25
C GLU A 410 9.70 -10.09 23.25
N LYS A 411 10.88 -10.13 22.59
CA LYS A 411 11.76 -11.30 22.61
C LYS A 411 12.25 -11.59 24.04
N LYS A 412 12.08 -12.83 24.51
CA LYS A 412 12.62 -13.31 25.77
C LYS A 412 13.67 -14.38 25.53
N ASN A 413 13.25 -15.63 25.38
CA ASN A 413 14.12 -16.79 25.23
C ASN A 413 13.98 -17.50 23.88
N GLU A 414 13.13 -16.97 22.99
CA GLU A 414 12.88 -17.52 21.67
C GLU A 414 14.15 -17.44 20.81
N PHE A 415 14.42 -18.50 20.07
CA PHE A 415 15.42 -18.49 19.01
C PHE A 415 14.76 -17.99 17.72
N ILE A 416 15.23 -16.86 17.23
CA ILE A 416 14.62 -16.17 16.08
C ILE A 416 15.49 -16.33 14.84
N ILE A 417 14.91 -16.88 13.78
CA ILE A 417 15.49 -16.98 12.45
C ILE A 417 14.81 -15.95 11.57
N TYR A 418 15.58 -14.99 11.06
CA TYR A 418 15.08 -14.00 10.10
C TYR A 418 15.57 -14.32 8.70
N ILE A 419 14.65 -14.42 7.75
CA ILE A 419 14.91 -14.64 6.33
C ILE A 419 14.40 -13.41 5.58
N GLY A 420 15.29 -12.55 5.18
CA GLY A 420 14.95 -11.29 4.51
C GLY A 420 16.14 -10.70 3.77
N SER A 421 15.91 -9.60 3.09
CA SER A 421 16.92 -8.93 2.25
C SER A 421 17.53 -7.67 2.88
N HIS A 422 16.99 -7.21 4.00
CA HIS A 422 17.40 -5.99 4.68
C HIS A 422 17.54 -6.20 6.20
N GLY A 423 18.38 -5.38 6.82
CA GLY A 423 18.62 -5.37 8.27
C GLY A 423 17.56 -4.61 9.04
N ASP A 424 16.29 -4.97 8.85
CA ASP A 424 15.13 -4.36 9.47
C ASP A 424 14.89 -4.83 10.91
N LYS A 425 13.71 -4.50 11.47
CA LYS A 425 13.35 -4.80 12.86
C LYS A 425 13.46 -6.30 13.18
N GLY A 426 12.94 -7.18 12.30
CA GLY A 426 13.02 -8.63 12.46
C GLY A 426 14.46 -9.13 12.49
N ALA A 427 15.33 -8.61 11.61
CA ALA A 427 16.75 -8.93 11.59
C ALA A 427 17.47 -8.49 12.89
N SER A 428 17.10 -7.34 13.45
CA SER A 428 17.74 -6.80 14.67
C SER A 428 17.54 -7.67 15.91
N ILE A 429 16.41 -8.40 15.97
CA ILE A 429 16.07 -9.31 17.07
C ILE A 429 16.47 -10.77 16.80
N ALA A 430 16.92 -11.10 15.58
CA ALA A 430 17.28 -12.45 15.16
C ALA A 430 18.56 -12.98 15.87
N ASP A 431 18.71 -14.31 15.84
CA ASP A 431 19.84 -15.07 16.38
C ASP A 431 20.68 -15.69 15.28
#